data_52132ab8a4b478bdb9776ccca73a800e
#
_entry.id   52132ab8a4b478bdb9776ccca73a800e
#
_cell.length_a   1.000
_cell.length_b   1.000
_cell.length_c   1.000
_cell.angle_alpha   90.00
_cell.angle_beta   90.00
_cell.angle_gamma   90.00
#
_symmetry.space_group_name_H-M   'P 1'
#
loop_
_entity.id
_entity.type
_entity.pdbx_description
1 polymer ?
#
loop_
_entity_poly.entity_id
_entity_poly.type
_entity_poly.pdbx_seq_one_letter_code
_entity_poly.pdbx_strand_id
1 'polypeptide(L)'
;TLYVAVLVLYLGSALPFVGSGYWFSAGLSDFRSFFLNLPFLFCIVIPLLAMNSWADEKKHGTDRLLAAYPVDKRLLAAAKYAALLVCFAGAATLTMVIPLSVIPLVYFDFFPFFLSYCAVLFFGAAFTAWSLALSNISAHTAVSFLLSFFTGIFFTASHVIAQVLPLPSAIVKILRYCSFTLHFESAARGIFDTRDFFFYILLIVAAQGLSVFLLYVQEESR
;
A
#
# COMPACT_ATOMS: atom_id res chain seq x y z
N THR A 1 10.88 12.18 -6.86
CA THR A 1 10.26 11.30 -5.84
C THR A 1 10.13 9.85 -6.37
N LEU A 2 9.60 9.63 -7.59
CA LEU A 2 9.37 8.30 -8.17
C LEU A 2 10.64 7.44 -8.19
N TYR A 3 11.78 7.96 -8.68
CA TYR A 3 13.05 7.21 -8.70
C TYR A 3 13.52 6.78 -7.32
N VAL A 4 13.38 7.66 -6.32
CA VAL A 4 13.73 7.34 -4.93
C VAL A 4 12.81 6.25 -4.37
N ALA A 5 11.50 6.33 -4.65
CA ALA A 5 10.54 5.33 -4.22
C ALA A 5 10.85 3.95 -4.82
N VAL A 6 11.13 3.88 -6.12
CA VAL A 6 11.51 2.63 -6.80
C VAL A 6 12.82 2.07 -6.24
N LEU A 7 13.82 2.93 -6.00
CA LEU A 7 15.11 2.51 -5.45
C LEU A 7 14.97 1.97 -4.03
N VAL A 8 14.20 2.65 -3.16
CA VAL A 8 13.93 2.20 -1.79
C VAL A 8 13.18 0.86 -1.81
N LEU A 9 12.20 0.71 -2.70
CA LEU A 9 11.44 -0.52 -2.83
C LEU A 9 12.36 -1.68 -3.27
N TYR A 10 13.17 -1.46 -4.30
CA TYR A 10 14.06 -2.48 -4.86
C TYR A 10 15.13 -2.92 -3.85
N LEU A 11 15.87 -1.96 -3.28
CA LEU A 11 16.91 -2.25 -2.28
C LEU A 11 16.30 -2.86 -1.01
N GLY A 12 15.19 -2.32 -0.52
CA GLY A 12 14.52 -2.82 0.68
C GLY A 12 13.99 -4.25 0.50
N SER A 13 13.48 -4.59 -0.67
CA SER A 13 13.03 -5.96 -0.96
C SER A 13 14.18 -6.95 -1.14
N ALA A 14 15.36 -6.50 -1.55
CA ALA A 14 16.55 -7.32 -1.65
C ALA A 14 17.20 -7.65 -0.28
N LEU A 15 17.07 -6.76 0.71
CA LEU A 15 17.69 -6.91 2.04
C LEU A 15 17.34 -8.24 2.74
N PRO A 16 16.08 -8.74 2.76
CA PRO A 16 15.75 -10.01 3.38
C PRO A 16 16.45 -11.20 2.74
N PHE A 17 16.75 -11.12 1.43
CA PHE A 17 17.49 -12.17 0.74
C PHE A 17 18.98 -12.18 1.06
N VAL A 18 19.59 -10.97 1.12
CA VAL A 18 21.04 -10.84 1.29
C VAL A 18 21.43 -10.82 2.77
N GLY A 19 20.61 -10.17 3.61
CA GLY A 19 20.96 -9.86 5.00
C GLY A 19 20.66 -10.96 6.02
N SER A 20 19.65 -11.80 5.78
CA SER A 20 19.24 -12.79 6.78
C SER A 20 20.11 -14.04 6.81
N GLY A 21 20.86 -14.33 5.75
CA GLY A 21 21.66 -15.55 5.60
C GLY A 21 20.86 -16.87 5.75
N TYR A 22 19.71 -16.78 6.42
CA TYR A 22 18.83 -17.92 6.72
C TYR A 22 18.20 -18.52 5.46
N TRP A 23 17.95 -17.71 4.44
CA TRP A 23 17.33 -18.22 3.21
C TRP A 23 18.24 -19.21 2.49
N PHE A 24 19.53 -18.89 2.37
CA PHE A 24 20.53 -19.78 1.76
C PHE A 24 20.95 -20.93 2.70
N SER A 25 21.01 -20.70 4.00
CA SER A 25 21.46 -21.68 4.97
C SER A 25 20.39 -22.72 5.34
N ALA A 26 19.10 -22.34 5.29
CA ALA A 26 18.01 -23.23 5.62
C ALA A 26 17.58 -24.16 4.47
N GLY A 27 18.08 -23.95 3.24
CA GLY A 27 17.70 -24.73 2.05
C GLY A 27 16.20 -24.64 1.74
N LEU A 28 15.52 -23.66 2.32
CA LEU A 28 14.08 -23.47 2.15
C LEU A 28 13.81 -22.70 0.86
N SER A 29 13.07 -23.32 -0.04
CA SER A 29 12.59 -22.75 -1.29
C SER A 29 11.41 -21.79 -1.13
N ASP A 30 11.24 -21.21 0.06
CA ASP A 30 10.04 -20.44 0.40
C ASP A 30 10.24 -18.94 0.20
N PHE A 31 9.57 -18.39 -0.82
CA PHE A 31 9.52 -16.94 -1.07
C PHE A 31 8.64 -16.17 -0.09
N ARG A 32 8.04 -16.84 0.88
CA ARG A 32 7.13 -16.25 1.86
C ARG A 32 7.79 -15.11 2.65
N SER A 33 9.05 -15.27 3.06
CA SER A 33 9.81 -14.23 3.77
C SER A 33 9.94 -12.96 2.94
N PHE A 34 10.13 -13.09 1.62
CA PHE A 34 10.17 -11.95 0.71
C PHE A 34 8.85 -11.19 0.72
N PHE A 35 7.75 -11.90 0.49
CA PHE A 35 6.43 -11.29 0.42
C PHE A 35 5.98 -10.68 1.76
N LEU A 36 6.25 -11.30 2.89
CA LEU A 36 5.87 -10.80 4.21
C LEU A 36 6.54 -9.48 4.61
N ASN A 37 7.70 -9.16 4.02
CA ASN A 37 8.37 -7.88 4.27
C ASN A 37 7.84 -6.73 3.39
N LEU A 38 7.19 -7.02 2.26
CA LEU A 38 6.69 -6.00 1.33
C LEU A 38 5.68 -5.03 1.96
N PRO A 39 4.71 -5.45 2.79
CA PRO A 39 3.76 -4.54 3.44
C PRO A 39 4.43 -3.42 4.23
N PHE A 40 5.52 -3.71 4.94
CA PHE A 40 6.28 -2.70 5.70
C PHE A 40 7.01 -1.71 4.78
N LEU A 41 7.58 -2.19 3.67
CA LEU A 41 8.21 -1.34 2.66
C LEU A 41 7.19 -0.42 1.99
N PHE A 42 6.00 -0.93 1.73
CA PHE A 42 4.91 -0.15 1.15
C PHE A 42 4.44 0.98 2.05
N CYS A 43 4.56 0.84 3.38
CA CYS A 43 4.27 1.93 4.30
C CYS A 43 5.17 3.16 4.09
N ILE A 44 6.34 3.00 3.47
CA ILE A 44 7.25 4.10 3.12
C ILE A 44 7.04 4.54 1.67
N VAL A 45 7.03 3.57 0.76
CA VAL A 45 7.06 3.82 -0.69
C VAL A 45 5.76 4.43 -1.21
N ILE A 46 4.62 3.90 -0.77
CA ILE A 46 3.31 4.38 -1.25
C ILE A 46 3.02 5.82 -0.79
N PRO A 47 3.22 6.20 0.50
CA PRO A 47 3.11 7.60 0.90
C PRO A 47 4.06 8.52 0.13
N LEU A 48 5.27 8.08 -0.18
CA LEU A 48 6.25 8.85 -0.95
C LEU A 48 5.77 9.11 -2.40
N LEU A 49 5.06 8.16 -3.01
CA LEU A 49 4.45 8.32 -4.33
C LEU A 49 3.21 9.23 -4.29
N ALA A 50 2.38 9.10 -3.25
CA ALA A 50 1.08 9.77 -3.17
C ALA A 50 1.15 11.19 -2.60
N MET A 51 2.19 11.52 -1.80
CA MET A 51 2.25 12.78 -1.02
C MET A 51 2.10 14.05 -1.87
N ASN A 52 2.57 14.03 -3.11
CA ASN A 52 2.54 15.21 -3.98
C ASN A 52 1.23 15.32 -4.78
N SER A 53 0.38 14.32 -4.77
CA SER A 53 -0.74 14.18 -5.70
C SER A 53 -1.78 15.30 -5.57
N TRP A 54 -2.15 15.65 -4.32
CA TRP A 54 -3.06 16.77 -4.03
C TRP A 54 -2.34 17.91 -3.30
N ALA A 55 -1.37 17.60 -2.45
CA ALA A 55 -0.70 18.60 -1.62
C ALA A 55 0.06 19.63 -2.45
N ASP A 56 0.72 19.23 -3.54
CA ASP A 56 1.42 20.16 -4.45
C ASP A 56 0.45 21.06 -5.19
N GLU A 57 -0.69 20.56 -5.63
CA GLU A 57 -1.71 21.40 -6.30
C GLU A 57 -2.28 22.46 -5.35
N LYS A 58 -2.56 22.07 -4.11
CA LYS A 58 -3.02 23.00 -3.07
C LYS A 58 -1.95 24.05 -2.73
N LYS A 59 -0.70 23.61 -2.62
CA LYS A 59 0.43 24.50 -2.32
C LYS A 59 0.63 25.56 -3.40
N HIS A 60 0.44 25.21 -4.67
CA HIS A 60 0.61 26.13 -5.80
C HIS A 60 -0.70 26.82 -6.22
N GLY A 61 -1.82 26.52 -5.58
CA GLY A 61 -3.13 27.07 -5.90
C GLY A 61 -3.72 26.58 -7.23
N THR A 62 -3.13 25.56 -7.86
CA THR A 62 -3.61 24.98 -9.11
C THR A 62 -4.89 24.13 -8.92
N ASP A 63 -5.21 23.78 -7.69
CA ASP A 63 -6.48 23.16 -7.30
C ASP A 63 -7.69 24.05 -7.64
N ARG A 64 -7.51 25.40 -7.60
CA ARG A 64 -8.55 26.37 -8.01
C ARG A 64 -8.79 26.36 -9.52
N LEU A 65 -7.75 26.15 -10.31
CA LEU A 65 -7.87 26.02 -11.76
C LEU A 65 -8.61 24.74 -12.12
N LEU A 66 -8.30 23.65 -11.43
CA LEU A 66 -9.01 22.36 -11.60
C LEU A 66 -10.49 22.46 -11.22
N ALA A 67 -10.82 23.21 -10.16
CA ALA A 67 -12.20 23.45 -9.74
C ALA A 67 -13.00 24.31 -10.74
N ALA A 68 -12.33 25.15 -11.51
CA ALA A 68 -12.97 25.98 -12.55
C ALA A 68 -13.31 25.18 -13.84
N TYR A 69 -12.67 24.04 -14.06
CA TYR A 69 -12.99 23.18 -15.18
C TYR A 69 -14.29 22.38 -14.91
N PRO A 70 -15.16 22.21 -15.90
CA PRO A 70 -16.41 21.45 -15.78
C PRO A 70 -16.16 19.94 -15.81
N VAL A 71 -15.29 19.43 -14.91
CA VAL A 71 -14.96 18.01 -14.78
C VAL A 71 -15.55 17.46 -13.47
N ASP A 72 -16.19 16.30 -13.56
CA ASP A 72 -16.70 15.63 -12.37
C ASP A 72 -15.53 15.28 -11.41
N LYS A 73 -15.69 15.67 -10.14
CA LYS A 73 -14.69 15.41 -9.07
C LYS A 73 -14.42 13.93 -8.88
N ARG A 74 -15.41 13.09 -9.14
CA ARG A 74 -15.25 11.61 -9.11
C ARG A 74 -14.28 11.15 -10.18
N LEU A 75 -14.43 11.68 -11.39
CA LEU A 75 -13.53 11.34 -12.50
C LEU A 75 -12.11 11.84 -12.24
N LEU A 76 -11.96 13.03 -11.66
CA LEU A 76 -10.67 13.60 -11.29
C LEU A 76 -9.95 12.76 -10.22
N ALA A 77 -10.66 12.37 -9.16
CA ALA A 77 -10.10 11.50 -8.12
C ALA A 77 -9.72 10.12 -8.67
N ALA A 78 -10.58 9.53 -9.51
CA ALA A 78 -10.32 8.25 -10.15
C ALA A 78 -9.12 8.30 -11.11
N ALA A 79 -8.97 9.38 -11.89
CA ALA A 79 -7.84 9.55 -12.80
C ALA A 79 -6.50 9.64 -12.05
N LYS A 80 -6.45 10.41 -10.95
CA LYS A 80 -5.26 10.49 -10.09
C LYS A 80 -4.93 9.16 -9.44
N TYR A 81 -5.95 8.46 -8.96
CA TYR A 81 -5.78 7.11 -8.42
C TYR A 81 -5.23 6.14 -9.46
N ALA A 82 -5.79 6.13 -10.67
CA ALA A 82 -5.32 5.28 -11.75
C ALA A 82 -3.85 5.56 -12.11
N ALA A 83 -3.46 6.84 -12.18
CA ALA A 83 -2.07 7.22 -12.43
C ALA A 83 -1.11 6.71 -11.34
N LEU A 84 -1.47 6.85 -10.07
CA LEU A 84 -0.68 6.33 -8.96
C LEU A 84 -0.63 4.79 -8.96
N LEU A 85 -1.75 4.15 -9.28
CA LEU A 85 -1.83 2.69 -9.36
C LEU A 85 -0.89 2.14 -10.45
N VAL A 86 -0.83 2.79 -11.61
CA VAL A 86 0.11 2.42 -12.69
C VAL A 86 1.56 2.59 -12.23
N CYS A 87 1.89 3.69 -11.57
CA CYS A 87 3.23 3.90 -11.02
C CYS A 87 3.60 2.85 -9.97
N PHE A 88 2.66 2.52 -9.07
CA PHE A 88 2.85 1.49 -8.06
C PHE A 88 3.00 0.10 -8.71
N ALA A 89 2.12 -0.28 -9.63
CA ALA A 89 2.18 -1.57 -10.31
C ALA A 89 3.48 -1.73 -11.08
N GLY A 90 3.95 -0.68 -11.76
CA GLY A 90 5.26 -0.68 -12.42
C GLY A 90 6.42 -0.88 -11.44
N ALA A 91 6.40 -0.21 -10.29
CA ALA A 91 7.39 -0.40 -9.25
C ALA A 91 7.35 -1.82 -8.65
N ALA A 92 6.14 -2.35 -8.39
CA ALA A 92 5.95 -3.69 -7.86
C ALA A 92 6.41 -4.78 -8.85
N THR A 93 6.17 -4.60 -10.15
CA THR A 93 6.68 -5.56 -11.18
C THR A 93 8.19 -5.57 -11.25
N LEU A 94 8.86 -4.45 -11.06
CA LEU A 94 10.32 -4.39 -11.01
C LEU A 94 10.90 -5.20 -9.84
N THR A 95 10.22 -5.25 -8.69
CA THR A 95 10.69 -6.07 -7.56
C THR A 95 10.63 -7.57 -7.83
N MET A 96 9.81 -8.00 -8.80
CA MET A 96 9.72 -9.41 -9.19
C MET A 96 11.00 -9.94 -9.84
N VAL A 97 11.88 -9.08 -10.34
CA VAL A 97 13.18 -9.48 -10.87
C VAL A 97 14.00 -10.23 -9.83
N ILE A 98 13.86 -9.87 -8.53
CA ILE A 98 14.60 -10.49 -7.42
C ILE A 98 14.22 -11.97 -7.24
N PRO A 99 12.95 -12.34 -6.95
CA PRO A 99 12.59 -13.74 -6.83
C PRO A 99 12.75 -14.52 -8.14
N LEU A 100 12.49 -13.92 -9.30
CA LEU A 100 12.67 -14.57 -10.60
C LEU A 100 14.12 -14.96 -10.88
N SER A 101 15.10 -14.17 -10.43
CA SER A 101 16.53 -14.49 -10.61
C SER A 101 16.97 -15.71 -9.81
N VAL A 102 16.22 -16.09 -8.76
CA VAL A 102 16.55 -17.20 -7.86
C VAL A 102 15.80 -18.48 -8.22
N ILE A 103 14.74 -18.41 -9.02
CA ILE A 103 13.96 -19.60 -9.46
C ILE A 103 14.84 -20.74 -10.00
N PRO A 104 15.89 -20.52 -10.82
CA PRO A 104 16.71 -21.60 -11.36
C PRO A 104 17.45 -22.41 -10.28
N LEU A 105 17.57 -21.87 -9.06
CA LEU A 105 18.35 -22.45 -7.96
C LEU A 105 17.49 -23.24 -6.97
N VAL A 106 16.15 -23.19 -7.11
CA VAL A 106 15.22 -23.61 -6.05
C VAL A 106 13.99 -24.31 -6.65
N TYR A 107 13.43 -25.30 -5.94
CA TYR A 107 12.09 -25.84 -6.27
C TYR A 107 11.04 -24.76 -6.12
N PHE A 108 10.31 -24.48 -7.18
CA PHE A 108 9.39 -23.37 -7.28
C PHE A 108 7.94 -23.83 -7.39
N ASP A 109 7.14 -23.46 -6.38
CA ASP A 109 5.70 -23.64 -6.41
C ASP A 109 5.02 -22.39 -7.00
N PHE A 110 4.53 -22.49 -8.23
CA PHE A 110 3.94 -21.38 -8.95
C PHE A 110 2.69 -20.80 -8.28
N PHE A 111 1.82 -21.64 -7.74
CA PHE A 111 0.52 -21.22 -7.22
C PHE A 111 0.61 -20.30 -5.98
N PRO A 112 1.35 -20.65 -4.90
CA PRO A 112 1.55 -19.75 -3.76
C PRO A 112 2.25 -18.45 -4.14
N PHE A 113 3.20 -18.50 -5.06
CA PHE A 113 3.90 -17.32 -5.56
C PHE A 113 2.96 -16.36 -6.28
N PHE A 114 2.16 -16.88 -7.23
CA PHE A 114 1.19 -16.08 -7.98
C PHE A 114 0.14 -15.44 -7.05
N LEU A 115 -0.37 -16.21 -6.08
CA LEU A 115 -1.35 -15.73 -5.11
C LEU A 115 -0.77 -14.62 -4.22
N SER A 116 0.47 -14.80 -3.74
CA SER A 116 1.18 -13.79 -2.96
C SER A 116 1.39 -12.50 -3.76
N TYR A 117 1.69 -12.62 -5.05
CA TYR A 117 1.85 -11.46 -5.93
C TYR A 117 0.54 -10.73 -6.17
N CYS A 118 -0.56 -11.45 -6.39
CA CYS A 118 -1.90 -10.84 -6.46
C CYS A 118 -2.23 -10.09 -5.16
N ALA A 119 -1.94 -10.67 -4.01
CA ALA A 119 -2.15 -10.01 -2.72
C ALA A 119 -1.32 -8.72 -2.57
N VAL A 120 -0.06 -8.71 -3.05
CA VAL A 120 0.79 -7.50 -3.11
C VAL A 120 0.12 -6.41 -3.92
N LEU A 121 -0.42 -6.73 -5.08
CA LEU A 121 -1.09 -5.76 -5.94
C LEU A 121 -2.38 -5.22 -5.31
N PHE A 122 -3.20 -6.07 -4.71
CA PHE A 122 -4.44 -5.66 -4.03
C PHE A 122 -4.17 -4.81 -2.78
N PHE A 123 -3.21 -5.23 -1.95
CA PHE A 123 -2.77 -4.45 -0.80
C PHE A 123 -2.28 -3.07 -1.22
N GLY A 124 -1.36 -3.03 -2.20
CA GLY A 124 -0.82 -1.77 -2.69
C GLY A 124 -1.87 -0.88 -3.34
N ALA A 125 -2.81 -1.44 -4.10
CA ALA A 125 -3.93 -0.70 -4.67
C ALA A 125 -4.81 -0.07 -3.57
N ALA A 126 -5.12 -0.81 -2.52
CA ALA A 126 -5.89 -0.29 -1.40
C ALA A 126 -5.14 0.80 -0.64
N PHE A 127 -3.86 0.60 -0.40
CA PHE A 127 -3.05 1.57 0.33
C PHE A 127 -2.72 2.82 -0.49
N THR A 128 -2.57 2.72 -1.82
CA THR A 128 -2.46 3.90 -2.71
C THR A 128 -3.73 4.73 -2.71
N ALA A 129 -4.92 4.10 -2.72
CA ALA A 129 -6.19 4.81 -2.60
C ALA A 129 -6.30 5.58 -1.27
N TRP A 130 -5.92 4.93 -0.17
CA TRP A 130 -5.90 5.52 1.16
C TRP A 130 -4.93 6.70 1.27
N SER A 131 -3.69 6.53 0.80
CA SER A 131 -2.67 7.58 0.81
C SER A 131 -3.05 8.77 -0.06
N LEU A 132 -3.72 8.53 -1.20
CA LEU A 132 -4.25 9.59 -2.05
C LEU A 132 -5.32 10.41 -1.32
N ALA A 133 -6.24 9.76 -0.59
CA ALA A 133 -7.27 10.45 0.19
C ALA A 133 -6.65 11.31 1.31
N LEU A 134 -5.63 10.81 2.00
CA LEU A 134 -4.92 11.56 3.04
C LEU A 134 -4.11 12.73 2.47
N SER A 135 -3.55 12.59 1.27
CA SER A 135 -2.87 13.68 0.56
C SER A 135 -3.78 14.89 0.29
N ASN A 136 -5.11 14.66 0.26
CA ASN A 136 -6.10 15.73 0.08
C ASN A 136 -6.40 16.53 1.36
N ILE A 137 -5.89 16.14 2.52
CA ILE A 137 -6.18 16.82 3.80
C ILE A 137 -5.32 18.07 3.96
N SER A 138 -4.05 18.05 3.53
CA SER A 138 -3.08 19.12 3.77
C SER A 138 -2.46 19.64 2.48
N ALA A 139 -2.15 20.96 2.45
CA ALA A 139 -1.33 21.58 1.42
C ALA A 139 0.18 21.34 1.59
N HIS A 140 0.60 20.74 2.71
CA HIS A 140 2.01 20.44 2.98
C HIS A 140 2.31 18.97 2.65
N THR A 141 3.20 18.74 1.70
CA THR A 141 3.62 17.40 1.25
C THR A 141 4.19 16.55 2.38
N ALA A 142 4.96 17.15 3.30
CA ALA A 142 5.50 16.45 4.47
C ALA A 142 4.40 15.96 5.42
N VAL A 143 3.34 16.77 5.65
CA VAL A 143 2.21 16.37 6.49
C VAL A 143 1.43 15.22 5.83
N SER A 144 1.20 15.30 4.52
CA SER A 144 0.54 14.23 3.75
C SER A 144 1.33 12.92 3.81
N PHE A 145 2.66 12.99 3.70
CA PHE A 145 3.54 11.83 3.87
C PHE A 145 3.41 11.23 5.27
N LEU A 146 3.56 12.05 6.32
CA LEU A 146 3.52 11.57 7.71
C LEU A 146 2.16 10.97 8.07
N LEU A 147 1.05 11.58 7.65
CA LEU A 147 -0.30 11.03 7.88
C LEU A 147 -0.45 9.65 7.23
N SER A 148 -0.05 9.52 5.96
CA SER A 148 -0.14 8.25 5.25
C SER A 148 0.80 7.20 5.83
N PHE A 149 2.02 7.59 6.22
CA PHE A 149 3.02 6.71 6.80
C PHE A 149 2.57 6.15 8.16
N PHE A 150 2.16 7.02 9.09
CA PHE A 150 1.73 6.57 10.41
C PHE A 150 0.44 5.75 10.38
N THR A 151 -0.52 6.13 9.54
CA THR A 151 -1.73 5.33 9.37
C THR A 151 -1.42 3.98 8.71
N GLY A 152 -0.51 3.93 7.74
CA GLY A 152 -0.05 2.70 7.12
C GLY A 152 0.63 1.77 8.13
N ILE A 153 1.58 2.27 8.91
CA ILE A 153 2.23 1.49 9.99
C ILE A 153 1.20 1.01 11.00
N PHE A 154 0.28 1.89 11.43
CA PHE A 154 -0.75 1.52 12.40
C PHE A 154 -1.59 0.34 11.90
N PHE A 155 -2.11 0.38 10.69
CA PHE A 155 -2.90 -0.72 10.12
C PHE A 155 -2.06 -1.98 9.84
N THR A 156 -0.81 -1.84 9.41
CA THR A 156 0.08 -2.97 9.17
C THR A 156 0.49 -3.65 10.49
N ALA A 157 0.80 -2.88 11.52
CA ALA A 157 1.23 -3.40 12.82
C ALA A 157 0.08 -3.66 13.82
N SER A 158 -1.18 -3.37 13.46
CA SER A 158 -2.33 -3.45 14.37
C SER A 158 -2.52 -4.85 15.00
N HIS A 159 -2.18 -5.92 14.26
CA HIS A 159 -2.24 -7.28 14.79
C HIS A 159 -1.19 -7.53 15.88
N VAL A 160 0.01 -6.94 15.78
CA VAL A 160 1.06 -7.04 16.79
C VAL A 160 0.65 -6.26 18.03
N ILE A 161 0.09 -5.06 17.83
CA ILE A 161 -0.44 -4.23 18.93
C ILE A 161 -1.53 -5.00 19.70
N ALA A 162 -2.42 -5.69 18.98
CA ALA A 162 -3.48 -6.51 19.56
C ALA A 162 -2.99 -7.74 20.33
N GLN A 163 -1.75 -8.20 20.07
CA GLN A 163 -1.14 -9.33 20.80
C GLN A 163 -0.35 -8.89 22.03
N VAL A 164 0.30 -7.72 21.97
CA VAL A 164 1.20 -7.24 23.02
C VAL A 164 0.45 -6.50 24.12
N LEU A 165 -0.61 -5.74 23.77
CA LEU A 165 -1.36 -4.99 24.78
C LEU A 165 -2.50 -5.84 25.36
N PRO A 166 -2.71 -5.78 26.70
CA PRO A 166 -3.85 -6.42 27.36
C PRO A 166 -5.12 -5.59 27.12
N LEU A 167 -5.69 -5.70 25.92
CA LEU A 167 -6.88 -4.97 25.50
C LEU A 167 -8.15 -5.82 25.68
N PRO A 168 -9.33 -5.19 25.85
CA PRO A 168 -10.61 -5.89 25.84
C PRO A 168 -10.80 -6.70 24.56
N SER A 169 -11.43 -7.88 24.65
CA SER A 169 -11.58 -8.82 23.54
C SER A 169 -12.28 -8.22 22.32
N ALA A 170 -13.18 -7.25 22.50
CA ALA A 170 -13.85 -6.53 21.42
C ALA A 170 -12.86 -5.67 20.61
N ILE A 171 -11.98 -4.93 21.28
CA ILE A 171 -10.95 -4.08 20.63
C ILE A 171 -9.93 -4.95 19.88
N VAL A 172 -9.50 -6.05 20.50
CA VAL A 172 -8.58 -7.01 19.86
C VAL A 172 -9.18 -7.55 18.55
N LYS A 173 -10.47 -7.90 18.54
CA LYS A 173 -11.15 -8.37 17.31
C LYS A 173 -11.15 -7.30 16.22
N ILE A 174 -11.46 -6.05 16.57
CA ILE A 174 -11.47 -4.94 15.60
C ILE A 174 -10.07 -4.69 15.05
N LEU A 175 -9.04 -4.59 15.90
CA LEU A 175 -7.66 -4.37 15.49
C LEU A 175 -7.14 -5.50 14.57
N ARG A 176 -7.47 -6.74 14.89
CA ARG A 176 -7.11 -7.89 14.04
C ARG A 176 -7.81 -7.83 12.68
N TYR A 177 -9.10 -7.47 12.66
CA TYR A 177 -9.84 -7.33 11.40
C TYR A 177 -9.34 -6.18 10.53
N CYS A 178 -8.91 -5.06 11.15
CA CYS A 178 -8.35 -3.92 10.43
C CYS A 178 -6.88 -4.13 10.00
N SER A 179 -6.23 -5.23 10.40
CA SER A 179 -4.84 -5.46 10.08
C SER A 179 -4.64 -5.84 8.62
N PHE A 180 -3.91 -5.02 7.89
CA PHE A 180 -3.53 -5.32 6.51
C PHE A 180 -2.66 -6.57 6.39
N THR A 181 -1.77 -6.77 7.36
CA THR A 181 -0.83 -7.90 7.36
C THR A 181 -1.53 -9.24 7.52
N LEU A 182 -2.58 -9.33 8.35
CA LEU A 182 -3.31 -10.59 8.54
C LEU A 182 -4.03 -11.03 7.27
N HIS A 183 -4.65 -10.09 6.54
CA HIS A 183 -5.29 -10.38 5.26
C HIS A 183 -4.28 -10.73 4.17
N PHE A 184 -3.07 -10.19 4.26
CA PHE A 184 -1.97 -10.53 3.35
C PHE A 184 -1.36 -11.90 3.66
N GLU A 185 -1.29 -12.27 4.94
CA GLU A 185 -0.64 -13.49 5.41
C GLU A 185 -1.33 -14.77 4.92
N SER A 186 -2.67 -14.76 4.76
CA SER A 186 -3.42 -15.87 4.17
C SER A 186 -2.96 -16.18 2.76
N ALA A 187 -2.85 -15.16 1.93
CA ALA A 187 -2.39 -15.30 0.55
C ALA A 187 -0.90 -15.70 0.46
N ALA A 188 -0.05 -15.19 1.37
CA ALA A 188 1.35 -15.59 1.47
C ALA A 188 1.52 -17.07 1.89
N ARG A 189 0.50 -17.67 2.50
CA ARG A 189 0.44 -19.13 2.79
C ARG A 189 -0.11 -19.96 1.62
N GLY A 190 -0.46 -19.33 0.49
CA GLY A 190 -1.10 -19.97 -0.64
C GLY A 190 -2.59 -20.29 -0.43
N ILE A 191 -3.24 -19.67 0.57
CA ILE A 191 -4.66 -19.83 0.86
C ILE A 191 -5.41 -18.66 0.22
N PHE A 192 -6.31 -18.97 -0.71
CA PHE A 192 -7.19 -17.98 -1.31
C PHE A 192 -8.41 -17.78 -0.42
N ASP A 193 -8.45 -16.67 0.32
CA ASP A 193 -9.64 -16.24 1.05
C ASP A 193 -10.30 -15.06 0.34
N THR A 194 -11.52 -15.27 -0.14
CA THR A 194 -12.32 -14.22 -0.80
C THR A 194 -12.61 -13.04 0.11
N ARG A 195 -12.63 -13.23 1.43
CA ARG A 195 -12.87 -12.18 2.42
C ARG A 195 -11.77 -11.13 2.39
N ASP A 196 -10.51 -11.55 2.18
CA ASP A 196 -9.36 -10.66 2.13
C ASP A 196 -9.42 -9.75 0.90
N PHE A 197 -9.84 -10.28 -0.25
CA PHE A 197 -10.03 -9.48 -1.46
C PHE A 197 -11.18 -8.47 -1.32
N PHE A 198 -12.30 -8.89 -0.74
CA PHE A 198 -13.42 -7.98 -0.47
C PHE A 198 -13.03 -6.86 0.49
N PHE A 199 -12.20 -7.14 1.49
CA PHE A 199 -11.67 -6.14 2.41
C PHE A 199 -10.89 -5.05 1.66
N TYR A 200 -9.95 -5.42 0.78
CA TYR A 200 -9.18 -4.45 -0.01
C TYR A 200 -10.05 -3.66 -0.98
N ILE A 201 -11.00 -4.30 -1.65
CA ILE A 201 -11.93 -3.60 -2.55
C ILE A 201 -12.77 -2.58 -1.78
N LEU A 202 -13.32 -2.98 -0.64
CA LEU A 202 -14.10 -2.08 0.21
C LEU A 202 -13.28 -0.88 0.69
N LEU A 203 -12.01 -1.11 1.05
CA LEU A 203 -11.09 -0.06 1.45
C LEU A 203 -10.81 0.91 0.29
N ILE A 204 -10.62 0.41 -0.94
CA ILE A 204 -10.47 1.26 -2.14
C ILE A 204 -11.69 2.15 -2.33
N VAL A 205 -12.89 1.56 -2.29
CA VAL A 205 -14.16 2.31 -2.48
C VAL A 205 -14.33 3.36 -1.38
N ALA A 206 -14.08 3.00 -0.12
CA ALA A 206 -14.16 3.92 1.01
C ALA A 206 -13.16 5.07 0.89
N ALA A 207 -11.91 4.78 0.53
CA ALA A 207 -10.87 5.79 0.35
C ALA A 207 -11.17 6.74 -0.83
N GLN A 208 -11.67 6.22 -1.95
CA GLN A 208 -12.10 7.05 -3.08
C GLN A 208 -13.31 7.91 -2.70
N GLY A 209 -14.28 7.35 -1.98
CA GLY A 209 -15.40 8.11 -1.43
C GLY A 209 -14.97 9.25 -0.52
N LEU A 210 -14.00 8.98 0.38
CA LEU A 210 -13.41 9.99 1.25
C LEU A 210 -12.68 11.08 0.45
N SER A 211 -11.91 10.71 -0.57
CA SER A 211 -11.22 11.67 -1.44
C SER A 211 -12.21 12.62 -2.15
N VAL A 212 -13.28 12.06 -2.70
CA VAL A 212 -14.34 12.85 -3.35
C VAL A 212 -15.09 13.73 -2.35
N PHE A 213 -15.44 13.21 -1.18
CA PHE A 213 -16.08 13.97 -0.11
C PHE A 213 -15.25 15.18 0.32
N LEU A 214 -13.95 14.99 0.52
CA LEU A 214 -13.03 16.08 0.87
C LEU A 214 -12.96 17.16 -0.21
N LEU A 215 -13.05 16.80 -1.49
CA LEU A 215 -13.11 17.78 -2.59
C LEU A 215 -14.39 18.62 -2.57
N TYR A 216 -15.54 18.03 -2.21
CA TYR A 216 -16.79 18.77 -2.08
C TYR A 216 -16.77 19.72 -0.88
N VAL A 217 -16.33 19.26 0.28
CA VAL A 217 -16.23 20.10 1.51
C VAL A 217 -15.31 21.30 1.29
N GLN A 218 -14.20 21.11 0.58
CA GLN A 218 -13.25 22.20 0.30
C GLN A 218 -13.80 23.24 -0.66
N GLU A 219 -14.72 22.88 -1.54
CA GLU A 219 -15.37 23.84 -2.42
C GLU A 219 -16.43 24.67 -1.66
N GLU A 220 -17.20 24.05 -0.77
CA GLU A 220 -18.20 24.76 0.04
C GLU A 220 -17.57 25.73 1.06
N SER A 221 -16.34 25.45 1.49
CA SER A 221 -15.60 26.27 2.45
C SER A 221 -14.88 27.49 1.84
N ARG A 222 -14.99 27.67 0.52
CA ARG A 222 -14.36 28.76 -0.26
C ARG A 222 -15.33 29.83 -0.66
#